data_033111a6e24dc67d40e8827710be921f
#
_entry.id   033111a6e24dc67d40e8827710be921f
#
_cell.length_a   1.000
_cell.length_b   1.000
_cell.length_c   1.000
_cell.angle_alpha   90.00
_cell.angle_beta   90.00
_cell.angle_gamma   90.00
#
_symmetry.space_group_name_H-M   'P 1'
#
loop_
_entity.id
_entity.type
_entity.pdbx_description
1 polymer ?
#
loop_
_entity_poly.entity_id
_entity_poly.type
_entity_poly.pdbx_seq_one_letter_code
_entity_poly.pdbx_strand_id
1 'polypeptide(L)'
;MKQLKKAGFTLMEVLLALSIGGLVLIAATALLVTISQAWANRPATRDAFDAHVNGVAQFLTAILEEASVPPLAKNKSEPIDLRIPVGFSESEDPLIYFYLREAPPLFFSPHGKSVRVHTYLYPEESEGLSILWFSDLQELEKDDDGNLQPADEDELMKTLVSPFCKEVYYCYYGEEDADEDDIKSWEIFSDLEESEKNDGYRLPAFMKLVFRWDEEDLERTISLAIERPAPSGLEEDPR
;
A
#
# COMPACT_ATOMS: atom_id res chain seq x y z
N MET A 1 -54.52 23.35 29.29
CA MET A 1 -53.26 23.54 28.56
C MET A 1 -52.23 24.14 29.51
N LYS A 2 -51.21 23.36 29.94
CA LYS A 2 -50.09 23.87 30.77
C LYS A 2 -49.12 24.64 29.87
N GLN A 3 -49.01 25.96 30.10
CA GLN A 3 -47.97 26.72 29.46
C GLN A 3 -46.61 26.34 30.02
N LEU A 4 -45.76 25.72 29.18
CA LEU A 4 -44.37 25.49 29.47
C LEU A 4 -43.66 26.84 29.55
N LYS A 5 -43.24 27.23 30.76
CA LYS A 5 -42.36 28.40 30.95
C LYS A 5 -41.07 28.20 30.16
N LYS A 6 -40.82 29.02 29.17
CA LYS A 6 -39.52 29.09 28.48
C LYS A 6 -38.47 29.60 29.50
N ALA A 7 -37.67 28.71 30.04
CA ALA A 7 -36.52 29.08 30.83
C ALA A 7 -35.46 29.67 29.84
N GLY A 8 -35.13 30.93 29.99
CA GLY A 8 -33.99 31.54 29.27
C GLY A 8 -32.68 31.18 29.97
N PHE A 9 -31.61 31.07 29.19
CA PHE A 9 -30.26 30.88 29.74
C PHE A 9 -29.86 32.11 30.57
N THR A 10 -29.27 31.82 31.74
CA THR A 10 -28.73 32.91 32.58
C THR A 10 -27.34 33.32 32.01
N LEU A 11 -26.98 34.59 32.21
CA LEU A 11 -25.66 35.09 31.80
C LEU A 11 -24.51 34.28 32.39
N MET A 12 -24.70 33.74 33.59
CA MET A 12 -23.73 32.83 34.26
C MET A 12 -23.57 31.53 33.52
N GLU A 13 -24.65 30.90 33.04
CA GLU A 13 -24.57 29.64 32.27
C GLU A 13 -23.81 29.81 30.94
N VAL A 14 -24.01 30.95 30.25
CA VAL A 14 -23.30 31.28 29.01
C VAL A 14 -21.81 31.49 29.30
N LEU A 15 -21.46 32.23 30.36
CA LEU A 15 -20.05 32.43 30.77
C LEU A 15 -19.38 31.11 31.15
N LEU A 16 -20.08 30.26 31.90
CA LEU A 16 -19.55 28.97 32.31
C LEU A 16 -19.35 28.06 31.09
N ALA A 17 -20.31 28.00 30.16
CA ALA A 17 -20.22 27.22 28.93
C ALA A 17 -19.03 27.69 28.04
N LEU A 18 -18.86 29.02 27.87
CA LEU A 18 -17.72 29.58 27.14
C LEU A 18 -16.38 29.26 27.81
N SER A 19 -16.32 29.31 29.14
CA SER A 19 -15.08 29.01 29.88
C SER A 19 -14.70 27.51 29.75
N ILE A 20 -15.66 26.61 29.89
CA ILE A 20 -15.44 25.16 29.70
C ILE A 20 -15.12 24.87 28.25
N GLY A 21 -15.86 25.42 27.28
CA GLY A 21 -15.60 25.27 25.86
C GLY A 21 -14.20 25.76 25.46
N GLY A 22 -13.77 26.91 26.00
CA GLY A 22 -12.42 27.43 25.80
C GLY A 22 -11.33 26.52 26.36
N LEU A 23 -11.51 25.98 27.58
CA LEU A 23 -10.60 25.01 28.19
C LEU A 23 -10.48 23.72 27.37
N VAL A 24 -11.59 23.19 26.89
CA VAL A 24 -11.60 21.99 26.04
C VAL A 24 -10.88 22.26 24.72
N LEU A 25 -11.10 23.43 24.10
CA LEU A 25 -10.42 23.81 22.86
C LEU A 25 -8.90 23.93 23.06
N ILE A 26 -8.47 24.57 24.16
CA ILE A 26 -7.04 24.68 24.49
C ILE A 26 -6.42 23.29 24.72
N ALA A 27 -7.09 22.42 25.47
CA ALA A 27 -6.64 21.07 25.71
C ALA A 27 -6.54 20.24 24.42
N ALA A 28 -7.54 20.33 23.54
CA ALA A 28 -7.54 19.65 22.23
C ALA A 28 -6.43 20.17 21.32
N THR A 29 -6.20 21.50 21.29
CA THR A 29 -5.12 22.10 20.49
C THR A 29 -3.75 21.68 21.03
N ALA A 30 -3.56 21.68 22.36
CA ALA A 30 -2.32 21.22 22.99
C ALA A 30 -2.04 19.76 22.66
N LEU A 31 -3.06 18.90 22.70
CA LEU A 31 -2.94 17.49 22.33
C LEU A 31 -2.54 17.32 20.86
N LEU A 32 -3.17 18.06 19.94
CA LEU A 32 -2.82 18.05 18.51
C LEU A 32 -1.39 18.49 18.26
N VAL A 33 -0.94 19.57 18.93
CA VAL A 33 0.45 20.06 18.85
C VAL A 33 1.42 18.99 19.39
N THR A 34 1.11 18.37 20.52
CA THR A 34 1.96 17.32 21.10
C THR A 34 2.06 16.10 20.17
N ILE A 35 0.94 15.66 19.60
CA ILE A 35 0.94 14.57 18.62
C ILE A 35 1.74 14.96 17.39
N SER A 36 1.50 16.15 16.82
CA SER A 36 2.22 16.65 15.65
C SER A 36 3.73 16.75 15.91
N GLN A 37 4.13 17.24 17.08
CA GLN A 37 5.56 17.32 17.48
C GLN A 37 6.15 15.93 17.69
N ALA A 38 5.40 14.98 18.26
CA ALA A 38 5.85 13.59 18.42
C ALA A 38 6.05 12.91 17.05
N TRP A 39 5.24 13.26 16.06
CA TRP A 39 5.41 12.78 14.70
C TRP A 39 6.57 13.47 13.95
N ALA A 40 6.76 14.78 14.16
CA ALA A 40 7.84 15.55 13.56
C ALA A 40 9.22 15.25 14.18
N ASN A 41 9.25 14.99 15.50
CA ASN A 41 10.45 14.61 16.24
C ASN A 41 10.41 13.09 16.47
N ARG A 42 10.37 12.30 15.40
CA ARG A 42 10.54 10.84 15.55
C ARG A 42 11.85 10.59 16.28
N PRO A 43 11.83 9.84 17.39
CA PRO A 43 13.06 9.57 18.11
C PRO A 43 14.02 8.85 17.17
N ALA A 44 15.22 9.38 17.03
CA ALA A 44 16.33 8.79 16.29
C ALA A 44 16.85 7.59 17.11
N THR A 45 16.00 6.58 17.29
CA THR A 45 16.32 5.39 18.06
C THR A 45 16.10 4.15 17.21
N ARG A 46 16.94 3.15 17.43
CA ARG A 46 16.81 1.84 16.80
C ARG A 46 15.41 1.25 16.97
N ASP A 47 14.83 1.41 18.18
CA ASP A 47 13.49 0.88 18.47
C ASP A 47 12.40 1.55 17.62
N ALA A 48 12.51 2.85 17.35
CA ALA A 48 11.58 3.57 16.49
C ALA A 48 11.71 3.14 15.02
N PHE A 49 12.95 2.95 14.55
CA PHE A 49 13.22 2.41 13.21
C PHE A 49 12.66 1.00 13.06
N ASP A 50 12.95 0.12 14.03
CA ASP A 50 12.45 -1.26 14.05
C ASP A 50 10.92 -1.31 14.10
N ALA A 51 10.28 -0.43 14.88
CA ALA A 51 8.82 -0.32 14.93
C ALA A 51 8.23 0.16 13.60
N HIS A 52 8.89 1.13 12.93
CA HIS A 52 8.49 1.60 11.62
C HIS A 52 8.57 0.48 10.58
N VAL A 53 9.70 -0.22 10.49
CA VAL A 53 9.88 -1.32 9.53
C VAL A 53 8.87 -2.45 9.76
N ASN A 54 8.64 -2.82 11.03
CA ASN A 54 7.62 -3.81 11.38
C ASN A 54 6.21 -3.34 11.01
N GLY A 55 5.88 -2.06 11.21
CA GLY A 55 4.60 -1.48 10.81
C GLY A 55 4.39 -1.52 9.30
N VAL A 56 5.43 -1.19 8.52
CA VAL A 56 5.40 -1.30 7.05
C VAL A 56 5.22 -2.75 6.62
N ALA A 57 5.97 -3.68 7.22
CA ALA A 57 5.84 -5.10 6.91
C ALA A 57 4.42 -5.63 7.16
N GLN A 58 3.84 -5.30 8.32
CA GLN A 58 2.47 -5.69 8.66
C GLN A 58 1.45 -5.08 7.72
N PHE A 59 1.60 -3.79 7.39
CA PHE A 59 0.72 -3.10 6.45
C PHE A 59 0.76 -3.73 5.07
N LEU A 60 1.96 -3.95 4.50
CA LEU A 60 2.12 -4.56 3.18
C LEU A 60 1.58 -6.00 3.15
N THR A 61 1.89 -6.79 4.18
CA THR A 61 1.34 -8.15 4.29
C THR A 61 -0.19 -8.13 4.30
N ALA A 62 -0.80 -7.26 5.11
CA ALA A 62 -2.25 -7.17 5.22
C ALA A 62 -2.90 -6.78 3.89
N ILE A 63 -2.39 -5.77 3.18
CA ILE A 63 -2.96 -5.34 1.90
C ILE A 63 -2.78 -6.40 0.79
N LEU A 64 -1.65 -7.11 0.78
CA LEU A 64 -1.45 -8.21 -0.18
C LEU A 64 -2.35 -9.42 0.15
N GLU A 65 -2.61 -9.70 1.42
CA GLU A 65 -3.56 -10.73 1.84
C GLU A 65 -5.02 -10.40 1.44
N GLU A 66 -5.37 -9.13 1.39
CA GLU A 66 -6.68 -8.65 0.95
C GLU A 66 -6.79 -8.50 -0.58
N ALA A 67 -5.69 -8.69 -1.32
CA ALA A 67 -5.67 -8.61 -2.77
C ALA A 67 -6.72 -9.56 -3.39
N SER A 68 -7.43 -9.06 -4.37
CA SER A 68 -8.50 -9.79 -5.04
C SER A 68 -8.50 -9.53 -6.54
N VAL A 69 -9.14 -10.41 -7.31
CA VAL A 69 -9.28 -10.23 -8.75
C VAL A 69 -10.20 -9.06 -9.05
N PRO A 70 -9.81 -8.12 -9.93
CA PRO A 70 -10.67 -7.01 -10.35
C PRO A 70 -11.97 -7.49 -11.00
N PRO A 71 -13.10 -6.78 -10.83
CA PRO A 71 -14.41 -7.22 -11.31
C PRO A 71 -14.53 -7.40 -12.83
N LEU A 72 -13.69 -6.72 -13.61
CA LEU A 72 -13.71 -6.74 -15.09
C LEU A 72 -12.51 -7.48 -15.70
N ALA A 73 -11.76 -8.20 -14.87
CA ALA A 73 -10.59 -8.94 -15.31
C ALA A 73 -10.96 -10.12 -16.24
N LYS A 74 -10.05 -10.48 -17.14
CA LYS A 74 -10.19 -11.68 -17.96
C LYS A 74 -10.17 -12.93 -17.08
N ASN A 75 -10.79 -14.03 -17.53
CA ASN A 75 -11.01 -15.29 -16.78
C ASN A 75 -9.75 -15.99 -16.21
N LYS A 76 -8.55 -15.45 -16.41
CA LYS A 76 -7.28 -15.97 -15.91
C LYS A 76 -6.50 -14.95 -15.07
N SER A 77 -7.13 -13.86 -14.64
CA SER A 77 -6.45 -12.84 -13.83
C SER A 77 -6.21 -13.36 -12.42
N GLU A 78 -5.01 -13.20 -11.94
CA GLU A 78 -4.61 -13.49 -10.57
C GLU A 78 -4.86 -12.27 -9.66
N PRO A 79 -4.98 -12.45 -8.33
CA PRO A 79 -5.13 -11.36 -7.40
C PRO A 79 -3.95 -10.38 -7.38
N ILE A 80 -2.75 -10.90 -7.66
CA ILE A 80 -1.49 -10.14 -7.78
C ILE A 80 -0.91 -10.43 -9.16
N ASP A 81 -0.45 -9.41 -9.84
CA ASP A 81 0.00 -9.46 -11.24
C ASP A 81 1.14 -8.46 -11.47
N LEU A 82 1.77 -8.50 -12.61
CA LEU A 82 2.79 -7.53 -13.02
C LEU A 82 2.19 -6.63 -14.11
N ARG A 83 2.21 -5.32 -13.91
CA ARG A 83 1.64 -4.35 -14.85
C ARG A 83 2.44 -3.06 -14.89
N ILE A 84 2.47 -2.43 -16.04
CA ILE A 84 3.02 -1.09 -16.22
C ILE A 84 1.90 -0.09 -15.94
N PRO A 85 2.06 0.82 -14.94
CA PRO A 85 1.08 1.86 -14.69
C PRO A 85 1.09 2.92 -15.80
N VAL A 86 -0.07 3.51 -16.06
CA VAL A 86 -0.21 4.62 -17.02
C VAL A 86 0.67 5.79 -16.62
N GLY A 87 1.24 6.48 -17.62
CA GLY A 87 2.11 7.63 -17.40
C GLY A 87 3.52 7.31 -16.92
N PHE A 88 3.80 6.03 -16.66
CA PHE A 88 5.11 5.54 -16.24
C PHE A 88 5.99 5.08 -17.42
N SER A 89 5.97 5.83 -18.49
CA SER A 89 6.79 5.56 -19.69
C SER A 89 8.31 5.66 -19.47
N GLU A 90 8.74 6.16 -18.31
CA GLU A 90 10.15 6.24 -17.95
C GLU A 90 10.70 4.93 -17.35
N SER A 91 9.83 4.05 -16.85
CA SER A 91 10.20 2.72 -16.39
C SER A 91 9.62 1.70 -17.37
N GLU A 92 10.48 1.03 -18.14
CA GLU A 92 10.07 -0.06 -19.03
C GLU A 92 9.63 -1.31 -18.21
N ASP A 93 9.96 -1.34 -16.91
CA ASP A 93 9.71 -2.48 -16.04
C ASP A 93 8.31 -2.42 -15.40
N PRO A 94 7.57 -3.53 -15.39
CA PRO A 94 6.29 -3.60 -14.73
C PRO A 94 6.45 -3.55 -13.20
N LEU A 95 5.38 -3.09 -12.54
CA LEU A 95 5.28 -3.07 -11.09
C LEU A 95 4.35 -4.18 -10.60
N ILE A 96 4.53 -4.59 -9.34
CA ILE A 96 3.62 -5.51 -8.69
C ILE A 96 2.28 -4.80 -8.48
N TYR A 97 1.27 -5.29 -9.18
CA TYR A 97 -0.10 -4.81 -9.18
C TYR A 97 -1.00 -5.70 -8.35
N PHE A 98 -1.94 -5.10 -7.64
CA PHE A 98 -3.01 -5.80 -6.94
C PHE A 98 -4.24 -4.90 -6.76
N TYR A 99 -5.42 -5.52 -6.68
CA TYR A 99 -6.69 -4.82 -6.52
C TYR A 99 -7.26 -5.04 -5.14
N LEU A 100 -7.69 -3.94 -4.49
CA LEU A 100 -8.32 -3.96 -3.18
C LEU A 100 -9.79 -3.57 -3.27
N ARG A 101 -10.67 -4.37 -2.65
CA ARG A 101 -12.11 -4.07 -2.55
C ARG A 101 -12.40 -3.00 -1.52
N GLU A 102 -11.52 -2.83 -0.55
CA GLU A 102 -11.59 -1.79 0.47
C GLU A 102 -10.25 -1.07 0.55
N ALA A 103 -10.28 0.24 0.27
CA ALA A 103 -9.07 1.06 0.30
C ALA A 103 -8.57 1.24 1.74
N PRO A 104 -7.27 1.02 2.01
CA PRO A 104 -6.67 1.34 3.29
C PRO A 104 -6.91 2.80 3.69
N PRO A 105 -6.95 3.12 5.00
CA PRO A 105 -7.16 4.49 5.48
C PRO A 105 -6.12 5.51 5.00
N LEU A 106 -4.96 5.05 4.52
CA LEU A 106 -3.88 5.89 3.99
C LEU A 106 -4.19 6.45 2.59
N PHE A 107 -5.15 5.88 1.86
CA PHE A 107 -5.47 6.27 0.49
C PHE A 107 -6.56 7.35 0.49
N PHE A 108 -6.10 8.60 0.45
CA PHE A 108 -6.99 9.75 0.38
C PHE A 108 -7.00 10.34 -1.02
N SER A 109 -8.16 10.31 -1.64
CA SER A 109 -8.40 11.04 -2.88
C SER A 109 -8.99 12.44 -2.59
N PRO A 110 -8.70 13.44 -3.42
CA PRO A 110 -9.41 14.72 -3.39
C PRO A 110 -10.93 14.56 -3.54
N HIS A 111 -11.39 13.48 -4.15
CA HIS A 111 -12.80 13.15 -4.36
C HIS A 111 -13.45 12.39 -3.20
N GLY A 112 -12.74 12.18 -2.10
CA GLY A 112 -13.22 11.50 -0.89
C GLY A 112 -12.60 10.13 -0.66
N LYS A 113 -13.16 9.36 0.28
CA LYS A 113 -12.67 8.02 0.58
C LYS A 113 -13.02 7.06 -0.56
N SER A 114 -12.00 6.48 -1.16
CA SER A 114 -12.17 5.42 -2.16
C SER A 114 -12.54 4.11 -1.48
N VAL A 115 -13.45 3.34 -2.08
CA VAL A 115 -13.85 2.02 -1.58
C VAL A 115 -13.05 0.93 -2.27
N ARG A 116 -12.80 1.10 -3.57
CA ARG A 116 -12.12 0.14 -4.43
C ARG A 116 -10.95 0.81 -5.11
N VAL A 117 -9.80 0.19 -5.07
CA VAL A 117 -8.58 0.77 -5.61
C VAL A 117 -7.71 -0.26 -6.32
N HIS A 118 -7.13 0.19 -7.42
CA HIS A 118 -6.06 -0.47 -8.14
C HIS A 118 -4.73 0.06 -7.61
N THR A 119 -3.80 -0.81 -7.29
CA THR A 119 -2.59 -0.44 -6.55
C THR A 119 -1.37 -1.06 -7.17
N TYR A 120 -0.24 -0.33 -7.12
CA TYR A 120 1.07 -0.79 -7.54
C TYR A 120 2.09 -0.52 -6.45
N LEU A 121 2.96 -1.48 -6.17
CA LEU A 121 4.12 -1.24 -5.31
C LEU A 121 5.20 -0.53 -6.15
N TYR A 122 5.59 0.65 -5.70
CA TYR A 122 6.55 1.50 -6.40
C TYR A 122 7.76 1.81 -5.51
N PRO A 123 8.85 1.05 -5.67
CA PRO A 123 10.11 1.36 -5.04
C PRO A 123 10.86 2.44 -5.85
N GLU A 124 11.39 3.44 -5.17
CA GLU A 124 12.18 4.50 -5.75
C GLU A 124 13.41 4.75 -4.86
N GLU A 125 14.62 4.65 -5.42
CA GLU A 125 15.86 4.75 -4.65
C GLU A 125 15.98 6.06 -3.86
N SER A 126 15.50 7.18 -4.45
CA SER A 126 15.62 8.50 -3.86
C SER A 126 14.56 8.77 -2.78
N GLU A 127 13.34 8.32 -2.98
CA GLU A 127 12.18 8.63 -2.13
C GLU A 127 11.78 7.48 -1.20
N GLY A 128 12.14 6.24 -1.56
CA GLY A 128 11.79 5.04 -0.81
C GLY A 128 10.63 4.27 -1.41
N LEU A 129 9.86 3.55 -0.58
CA LEU A 129 8.74 2.73 -1.03
C LEU A 129 7.44 3.53 -1.01
N SER A 130 6.83 3.66 -2.15
CA SER A 130 5.51 4.26 -2.35
C SER A 130 4.50 3.24 -2.86
N ILE A 131 3.23 3.56 -2.78
CA ILE A 131 2.15 2.88 -3.49
C ILE A 131 1.55 3.88 -4.46
N LEU A 132 1.51 3.51 -5.74
CA LEU A 132 0.72 4.19 -6.74
C LEU A 132 -0.66 3.57 -6.74
N TRP A 133 -1.71 4.38 -6.87
CA TRP A 133 -3.07 3.87 -6.83
C TRP A 133 -4.07 4.79 -7.53
N PHE A 134 -5.15 4.19 -8.00
CA PHE A 134 -6.32 4.90 -8.52
C PHE A 134 -7.60 4.17 -8.10
N SER A 135 -8.72 4.85 -8.17
CA SER A 135 -10.02 4.36 -7.70
C SER A 135 -10.95 4.01 -8.86
N ASP A 136 -11.80 3.00 -8.68
CA ASP A 136 -12.93 2.70 -9.58
C ASP A 136 -13.93 3.88 -9.74
N LEU A 137 -13.82 4.92 -8.91
CA LEU A 137 -14.68 6.10 -8.96
C LEU A 137 -14.16 7.19 -9.92
N GLN A 138 -12.94 7.05 -10.42
CA GLN A 138 -12.34 7.94 -11.41
C GLN A 138 -12.82 7.58 -12.81
N GLU A 139 -12.56 8.45 -13.77
CA GLU A 139 -12.79 8.14 -15.18
C GLU A 139 -11.73 7.13 -15.63
N LEU A 140 -12.19 5.94 -16.06
CA LEU A 140 -11.32 4.83 -16.40
C LEU A 140 -11.44 4.51 -17.89
N GLU A 141 -10.31 4.18 -18.48
CA GLU A 141 -10.22 3.60 -19.81
C GLU A 141 -9.58 2.21 -19.77
N LYS A 142 -9.52 1.55 -20.92
CA LYS A 142 -8.85 0.25 -21.05
C LYS A 142 -7.58 0.41 -21.83
N ASP A 143 -6.51 -0.18 -21.31
CA ASP A 143 -5.27 -0.36 -22.05
C ASP A 143 -5.44 -1.39 -23.22
N ASP A 144 -4.38 -1.58 -24.00
CA ASP A 144 -4.36 -2.53 -25.13
C ASP A 144 -4.60 -3.98 -24.68
N ASP A 145 -4.25 -4.32 -23.45
CA ASP A 145 -4.48 -5.62 -22.83
C ASP A 145 -5.89 -5.77 -22.25
N GLY A 146 -6.64 -4.67 -22.16
CA GLY A 146 -8.00 -4.59 -21.65
C GLY A 146 -8.06 -4.45 -20.13
N ASN A 147 -6.96 -4.08 -19.45
CA ASN A 147 -6.96 -3.72 -18.06
C ASN A 147 -7.49 -2.30 -17.88
N LEU A 148 -8.06 -2.03 -16.70
CA LEU A 148 -8.51 -0.70 -16.32
C LEU A 148 -7.34 0.16 -15.89
N GLN A 149 -7.33 1.41 -16.36
CA GLN A 149 -6.36 2.44 -16.02
C GLN A 149 -7.06 3.80 -15.95
N PRO A 150 -6.50 4.82 -15.26
CA PRO A 150 -7.04 6.17 -15.30
C PRO A 150 -7.00 6.73 -16.72
N ALA A 151 -8.02 7.50 -17.09
CA ALA A 151 -8.06 8.19 -18.39
C ALA A 151 -7.03 9.35 -18.47
N ASP A 152 -6.63 9.89 -17.33
CA ASP A 152 -5.62 10.95 -17.19
C ASP A 152 -4.47 10.44 -16.29
N GLU A 153 -3.24 10.59 -16.75
CA GLU A 153 -2.03 10.19 -16.00
C GLU A 153 -1.92 10.93 -14.66
N ASP A 154 -2.36 12.19 -14.60
CA ASP A 154 -2.38 13.01 -13.38
C ASP A 154 -3.35 12.48 -12.31
N GLU A 155 -4.21 11.53 -12.65
CA GLU A 155 -5.13 10.87 -11.73
C GLU A 155 -4.52 9.66 -11.00
N LEU A 156 -3.32 9.24 -11.36
CA LEU A 156 -2.56 8.24 -10.62
C LEU A 156 -1.97 8.84 -9.35
N MET A 157 -2.46 8.41 -8.21
CA MET A 157 -2.05 8.97 -6.92
C MET A 157 -0.86 8.21 -6.34
N LYS A 158 0.07 8.94 -5.71
CA LYS A 158 1.24 8.39 -5.02
C LYS A 158 1.09 8.57 -3.51
N THR A 159 1.27 7.49 -2.76
CA THR A 159 1.28 7.50 -1.29
C THR A 159 2.59 6.91 -0.79
N LEU A 160 3.41 7.72 -0.12
CA LEU A 160 4.66 7.26 0.48
C LEU A 160 4.37 6.36 1.69
N VAL A 161 4.89 5.13 1.64
CA VAL A 161 4.78 4.13 2.71
C VAL A 161 5.99 4.18 3.63
N SER A 162 7.19 4.26 3.06
CA SER A 162 8.42 4.36 3.83
C SER A 162 9.53 5.07 3.08
N PRO A 163 10.13 6.13 3.64
CA PRO A 163 11.30 6.79 3.07
C PRO A 163 12.60 6.00 3.29
N PHE A 164 12.56 4.95 4.12
CA PHE A 164 13.75 4.17 4.49
C PHE A 164 13.98 2.95 3.60
N CYS A 165 13.02 2.55 2.75
CA CYS A 165 13.21 1.45 1.82
C CYS A 165 14.10 1.92 0.65
N LYS A 166 15.32 1.41 0.60
CA LYS A 166 16.36 1.87 -0.35
C LYS A 166 16.60 0.88 -1.48
N GLU A 167 16.39 -0.41 -1.23
CA GLU A 167 16.62 -1.45 -2.20
C GLU A 167 15.48 -2.46 -2.14
N VAL A 168 15.15 -3.01 -3.30
CA VAL A 168 14.17 -4.08 -3.47
C VAL A 168 14.84 -5.18 -4.28
N TYR A 169 14.66 -6.41 -3.85
CA TYR A 169 15.10 -7.59 -4.57
C TYR A 169 13.93 -8.53 -4.81
N TYR A 170 13.91 -9.15 -5.96
CA TYR A 170 12.92 -10.13 -6.37
C TYR A 170 13.51 -11.53 -6.20
N CYS A 171 12.75 -12.40 -5.53
CA CYS A 171 13.22 -13.75 -5.20
C CYS A 171 12.33 -14.77 -5.90
N TYR A 172 12.95 -15.62 -6.69
CA TYR A 172 12.32 -16.68 -7.45
C TYR A 172 12.74 -18.04 -6.89
N TYR A 173 11.88 -19.04 -7.05
CA TYR A 173 12.17 -20.39 -6.61
C TYR A 173 12.51 -21.25 -7.83
N GLY A 174 13.80 -21.50 -8.02
CA GLY A 174 14.33 -22.27 -9.14
C GLY A 174 14.15 -21.60 -10.51
N GLU A 175 14.71 -22.22 -11.53
CA GLU A 175 14.51 -21.83 -12.93
C GLU A 175 13.08 -22.16 -13.37
N GLU A 176 12.51 -21.39 -14.28
CA GLU A 176 11.13 -21.55 -14.75
C GLU A 176 10.86 -22.91 -15.40
N ASP A 177 11.88 -23.51 -16.03
CA ASP A 177 11.83 -24.81 -16.71
C ASP A 177 12.47 -25.96 -15.92
N ALA A 178 12.88 -25.70 -14.66
CA ALA A 178 13.45 -26.76 -13.82
C ALA A 178 12.40 -27.86 -13.51
N ASP A 179 12.83 -29.12 -13.60
CA ASP A 179 12.02 -30.22 -13.11
C ASP A 179 11.82 -30.10 -11.59
N GLU A 180 10.67 -30.53 -11.05
CA GLU A 180 10.35 -30.44 -9.62
C GLU A 180 11.43 -31.01 -8.68
N ASP A 181 12.21 -31.98 -9.16
CA ASP A 181 13.34 -32.59 -8.43
C ASP A 181 14.60 -31.70 -8.40
N ASP A 182 14.73 -30.72 -9.31
CA ASP A 182 15.89 -29.84 -9.44
C ASP A 182 15.72 -28.48 -8.76
N ILE A 183 14.53 -28.15 -8.30
CA ILE A 183 14.22 -26.90 -7.56
C ILE A 183 14.91 -26.94 -6.19
N LYS A 184 16.15 -26.45 -6.12
CA LYS A 184 16.98 -26.58 -4.89
C LYS A 184 17.39 -25.27 -4.25
N SER A 185 17.24 -24.13 -4.93
CA SER A 185 17.75 -22.85 -4.42
C SER A 185 16.85 -21.68 -4.76
N TRP A 186 16.94 -20.65 -3.93
CA TRP A 186 16.35 -19.34 -4.21
C TRP A 186 17.31 -18.52 -5.06
N GLU A 187 16.81 -17.91 -6.11
CA GLU A 187 17.49 -16.93 -6.91
C GLU A 187 17.01 -15.54 -6.53
N ILE A 188 17.93 -14.58 -6.45
CA ILE A 188 17.67 -13.22 -5.97
C ILE A 188 18.22 -12.25 -6.99
N PHE A 189 17.35 -11.41 -7.55
CA PHE A 189 17.69 -10.41 -8.55
C PHE A 189 17.30 -9.01 -8.09
N SER A 190 18.02 -7.99 -8.58
CA SER A 190 17.68 -6.57 -8.40
C SER A 190 16.50 -6.17 -9.29
N ASP A 191 16.35 -6.86 -10.43
CA ASP A 191 15.36 -6.58 -11.46
C ASP A 191 14.39 -7.76 -11.60
N LEU A 192 13.24 -7.52 -12.22
CA LEU A 192 12.29 -8.57 -12.51
C LEU A 192 12.85 -9.51 -13.59
N GLU A 193 12.65 -10.81 -13.39
CA GLU A 193 13.06 -11.84 -14.33
C GLU A 193 12.08 -11.91 -15.53
N GLU A 194 12.62 -11.89 -16.74
CA GLU A 194 11.85 -12.14 -17.95
C GLU A 194 11.41 -13.61 -18.00
N SER A 195 10.15 -13.84 -18.39
CA SER A 195 9.62 -15.19 -18.53
C SER A 195 10.07 -15.81 -19.85
N GLU A 196 10.67 -17.00 -19.80
CA GLU A 196 11.04 -17.76 -20.99
C GLU A 196 9.82 -18.31 -21.75
N LYS A 197 8.67 -18.45 -21.07
CA LYS A 197 7.45 -19.08 -21.63
C LYS A 197 6.48 -18.10 -22.29
N ASN A 198 6.52 -16.83 -21.84
CA ASN A 198 5.62 -15.80 -22.32
C ASN A 198 6.44 -14.53 -22.63
N ASP A 199 6.00 -13.73 -23.61
CA ASP A 199 6.58 -12.39 -23.81
C ASP A 199 6.18 -11.48 -22.64
N GLY A 200 6.82 -11.64 -21.47
CA GLY A 200 6.50 -10.91 -20.25
C GLY A 200 7.47 -11.22 -19.13
N TYR A 201 7.08 -10.84 -17.91
CA TYR A 201 7.88 -11.03 -16.72
C TYR A 201 7.30 -12.13 -15.83
N ARG A 202 8.16 -12.77 -15.06
CA ARG A 202 7.81 -13.79 -14.08
C ARG A 202 7.43 -13.12 -12.75
N LEU A 203 6.30 -13.53 -12.15
CA LEU A 203 5.92 -13.04 -10.83
C LEU A 203 6.87 -13.62 -9.77
N PRO A 204 7.52 -12.78 -8.92
CA PRO A 204 8.41 -13.28 -7.88
C PRO A 204 7.62 -13.96 -6.75
N ALA A 205 8.16 -15.02 -6.17
CA ALA A 205 7.58 -15.67 -5.00
C ALA A 205 7.64 -14.78 -3.76
N PHE A 206 8.75 -14.03 -3.61
CA PHE A 206 8.96 -13.08 -2.52
C PHE A 206 9.63 -11.81 -3.04
N MET A 207 9.29 -10.69 -2.39
CA MET A 207 10.11 -9.48 -2.43
C MET A 207 10.93 -9.36 -1.16
N LYS A 208 12.18 -8.96 -1.30
CA LYS A 208 13.07 -8.62 -0.20
C LYS A 208 13.25 -7.11 -0.18
N LEU A 209 12.79 -6.45 0.87
CA LEU A 209 12.86 -5.01 1.04
C LEU A 209 13.97 -4.68 2.03
N VAL A 210 14.90 -3.82 1.64
CA VAL A 210 16.01 -3.37 2.46
C VAL A 210 15.74 -1.94 2.92
N PHE A 211 15.60 -1.77 4.22
CA PHE A 211 15.39 -0.48 4.86
C PHE A 211 16.70 0.00 5.45
N ARG A 212 17.09 1.23 5.15
CA ARG A 212 18.27 1.89 5.70
C ARG A 212 17.92 3.26 6.25
N TRP A 213 18.51 3.56 7.38
CA TRP A 213 18.58 4.90 7.95
C TRP A 213 20.04 5.30 8.06
N ASP A 214 20.52 5.98 7.02
CA ASP A 214 21.95 6.27 6.84
C ASP A 214 22.52 7.14 7.98
N GLU A 215 21.72 8.07 8.53
CA GLU A 215 22.15 8.95 9.62
C GLU A 215 22.48 8.19 10.91
N GLU A 216 21.83 7.06 11.15
CA GLU A 216 21.93 6.25 12.37
C GLU A 216 22.65 4.91 12.13
N ASP A 217 23.13 4.66 10.92
CA ASP A 217 23.76 3.39 10.50
C ASP A 217 22.89 2.16 10.84
N LEU A 218 21.59 2.28 10.60
CA LEU A 218 20.63 1.22 10.86
C LEU A 218 20.16 0.59 9.55
N GLU A 219 20.19 -0.73 9.51
CA GLU A 219 19.69 -1.51 8.39
C GLU A 219 18.80 -2.66 8.88
N ARG A 220 17.70 -2.89 8.14
CA ARG A 220 16.84 -4.06 8.29
C ARG A 220 16.32 -4.55 6.96
N THR A 221 16.25 -5.85 6.83
CA THR A 221 15.66 -6.50 5.68
C THR A 221 14.40 -7.27 6.10
N ILE A 222 13.34 -7.16 5.31
CA ILE A 222 12.13 -7.97 5.43
C ILE A 222 11.87 -8.72 4.13
N SER A 223 11.23 -9.88 4.23
CA SER A 223 10.76 -10.64 3.07
C SER A 223 9.24 -10.62 3.05
N LEU A 224 8.66 -10.28 1.91
CA LEU A 224 7.23 -10.14 1.68
C LEU A 224 6.81 -11.19 0.65
N ALA A 225 5.94 -12.10 1.03
CA ALA A 225 5.42 -13.12 0.11
C ALA A 225 4.45 -12.47 -0.90
N ILE A 226 4.68 -12.74 -2.18
CA ILE A 226 3.90 -12.23 -3.30
C ILE A 226 3.04 -13.34 -3.88
N GLU A 227 3.67 -14.45 -4.27
CA GLU A 227 2.96 -15.62 -4.75
C GLU A 227 2.27 -16.33 -3.59
N ARG A 228 0.97 -16.57 -3.74
CA ARG A 228 0.23 -17.41 -2.80
C ARG A 228 0.24 -18.84 -3.35
N PRO A 229 0.84 -19.80 -2.64
CA PRO A 229 0.67 -21.18 -3.02
C PRO A 229 -0.82 -21.51 -3.01
N ALA A 230 -1.34 -22.10 -4.09
CA ALA A 230 -2.70 -22.61 -4.13
C ALA A 230 -2.93 -23.47 -2.88
N PRO A 231 -4.06 -23.33 -2.16
CA PRO A 231 -4.32 -24.16 -1.00
C PRO A 231 -4.20 -25.61 -1.41
N SER A 232 -3.24 -26.33 -0.81
CA SER A 232 -2.99 -27.73 -1.05
C SER A 232 -4.28 -28.53 -0.76
N GLY A 233 -4.97 -28.97 -1.80
CA GLY A 233 -6.23 -29.70 -1.70
C GLY A 233 -7.22 -29.45 -2.83
N LEU A 234 -6.96 -28.52 -3.72
CA LEU A 234 -7.68 -28.37 -4.98
C LEU A 234 -6.79 -28.85 -6.14
N GLU A 235 -6.34 -30.11 -6.09
CA GLU A 235 -6.03 -30.82 -7.32
C GLU A 235 -7.35 -30.94 -8.07
N GLU A 236 -7.50 -30.16 -9.13
CA GLU A 236 -8.54 -30.39 -10.11
C GLU A 236 -8.28 -31.79 -10.71
N ASP A 237 -9.09 -32.74 -10.27
CA ASP A 237 -9.17 -34.07 -10.88
C ASP A 237 -9.53 -33.89 -12.38
N PRO A 238 -8.64 -34.17 -13.32
CA PRO A 238 -8.89 -34.03 -14.75
C PRO A 238 -9.90 -35.08 -15.18
N ARG A 239 -11.17 -34.71 -15.22
CA ARG A 239 -12.20 -35.52 -15.86
C ARG A 239 -12.62 -34.93 -17.18
#